data_bf122f80241e2fe03a89d636dc40f306
#
_entry.id   bf122f80241e2fe03a89d636dc40f306
#
_cell.length_a   1.000
_cell.length_b   1.000
_cell.length_c   1.000
_cell.angle_alpha   90.00
_cell.angle_beta   90.00
_cell.angle_gamma   90.00
#
_symmetry.space_group_name_H-M   'P 1'
#
loop_
_entity.id
_entity.type
_entity.pdbx_description
1 polymer ?
#
loop_
_entity_poly.entity_id
_entity_poly.type
_entity_poly.pdbx_seq_one_letter_code
_entity_poly.pdbx_strand_id
1 'polypeptide(L)'
;VYLNFPLENVPITISHRGVSRENGIQNTVEALEKTALLKPDLVEMDVQETKDGQFVMMHDANLKQLAGIDAQPQDLTLAELTSLEISENGYRAKISSFDDYFTRANQLGQRLLIEIKTSNKDSKDMMERFLSKYGVKIKVYQHQIQSLDYQVIDQVVKYDSSIPSFFILPYNTIFPRTKASGYTMEYSTLDDNFVNKLWESDKRLYDWTINDEDSIVKSFRLGVDGMITDDLELVQTSIKELKDDPDYTTLLLNKFLDLLNFS
;
A
#
# COMPACT_ATOMS: atom_id res chain seq x y z
N VAL A 1 15.31 3.76 -29.01
CA VAL A 1 14.55 3.92 -27.76
C VAL A 1 13.46 2.87 -27.77
N TYR A 2 13.66 1.79 -27.00
CA TYR A 2 12.60 0.81 -26.79
C TYR A 2 11.66 1.46 -25.75
N LEU A 3 10.56 2.00 -26.23
CA LEU A 3 9.44 2.40 -25.38
C LEU A 3 8.82 1.10 -24.85
N ASN A 4 9.19 0.69 -23.66
CA ASN A 4 8.44 -0.28 -22.86
C ASN A 4 7.14 0.39 -22.38
N PHE A 5 6.30 0.75 -23.34
CA PHE A 5 4.95 1.20 -23.04
C PHE A 5 4.13 -0.06 -22.74
N PRO A 6 3.66 -0.26 -21.55
CA PRO A 6 2.80 -1.39 -21.26
C PRO A 6 1.42 -1.12 -21.87
N LEU A 7 1.26 -1.45 -23.15
CA LEU A 7 -0.02 -1.41 -23.86
C LEU A 7 -1.11 -2.28 -23.20
N GLU A 8 -0.76 -3.05 -22.18
CA GLU A 8 -1.64 -4.00 -21.48
C GLU A 8 -1.54 -3.92 -19.95
N ASN A 9 -1.05 -2.81 -19.39
CA ASN A 9 -0.91 -2.72 -17.93
C ASN A 9 -2.28 -2.47 -17.28
N VAL A 10 -2.94 -3.57 -16.93
CA VAL A 10 -4.14 -3.50 -16.10
C VAL A 10 -3.70 -3.25 -14.67
N PRO A 11 -4.19 -2.18 -14.01
CA PRO A 11 -3.78 -1.90 -12.64
C PRO A 11 -4.18 -3.04 -11.70
N ILE A 12 -3.29 -3.36 -10.77
CA ILE A 12 -3.61 -4.30 -9.68
C ILE A 12 -4.54 -3.64 -8.67
N THR A 13 -5.29 -4.47 -7.95
CA THR A 13 -6.19 -4.01 -6.89
C THR A 13 -5.57 -4.23 -5.53
N ILE A 14 -5.61 -3.19 -4.69
CA ILE A 14 -4.97 -3.17 -3.37
C ILE A 14 -6.01 -2.76 -2.34
N SER A 15 -6.28 -3.63 -1.37
CA SER A 15 -7.18 -3.31 -0.25
C SER A 15 -6.48 -2.35 0.70
N HIS A 16 -7.10 -1.21 1.01
CA HIS A 16 -6.60 -0.26 1.99
C HIS A 16 -6.84 -0.78 3.41
N ARG A 17 -5.77 -0.86 4.22
CA ARG A 17 -5.79 -1.33 5.62
C ARG A 17 -6.46 -2.69 5.85
N GLY A 18 -6.49 -3.53 4.83
CA GLY A 18 -7.05 -4.88 4.92
C GLY A 18 -8.56 -4.96 5.09
N VAL A 19 -9.30 -3.93 4.66
CA VAL A 19 -10.76 -3.89 4.69
C VAL A 19 -11.34 -3.60 3.32
N SER A 20 -12.63 -3.93 3.12
CA SER A 20 -13.40 -3.53 1.96
C SER A 20 -14.86 -3.34 2.37
N ARG A 21 -15.46 -2.19 2.03
CA ARG A 21 -16.84 -1.84 2.39
C ARG A 21 -17.14 -2.05 3.86
N GLU A 22 -16.25 -1.59 4.74
CA GLU A 22 -16.43 -1.66 6.19
C GLU A 22 -16.69 -3.08 6.72
N ASN A 23 -16.13 -4.12 6.07
CA ASN A 23 -16.33 -5.52 6.41
C ASN A 23 -15.65 -5.98 7.70
N GLY A 24 -15.01 -5.09 8.43
CA GLY A 24 -14.31 -5.35 9.68
C GLY A 24 -13.62 -4.10 10.22
N ILE A 25 -12.69 -4.32 11.15
CA ILE A 25 -11.83 -3.28 11.71
C ILE A 25 -10.52 -3.26 10.91
N GLN A 26 -10.08 -2.07 10.51
CA GLN A 26 -8.80 -1.88 9.83
C GLN A 26 -7.64 -2.60 10.55
N ASN A 27 -6.69 -3.12 9.79
CA ASN A 27 -5.46 -3.72 10.33
C ASN A 27 -5.67 -4.88 11.31
N THR A 28 -6.75 -5.65 11.17
CA THR A 28 -7.03 -6.84 12.00
C THR A 28 -6.97 -8.13 11.19
N VAL A 29 -6.61 -9.22 11.85
CA VAL A 29 -6.59 -10.57 11.24
C VAL A 29 -7.98 -10.97 10.75
N GLU A 30 -9.02 -10.65 11.51
CA GLU A 30 -10.41 -10.97 11.18
C GLU A 30 -10.88 -10.26 9.90
N ALA A 31 -10.49 -9.00 9.70
CA ALA A 31 -10.79 -8.27 8.47
C ALA A 31 -9.97 -8.81 7.29
N LEU A 32 -8.68 -9.12 7.49
CA LEU A 32 -7.83 -9.75 6.48
C LEU A 32 -8.45 -11.03 5.93
N GLU A 33 -8.94 -11.91 6.79
CA GLU A 33 -9.56 -13.19 6.38
C GLU A 33 -10.75 -12.97 5.45
N LYS A 34 -11.60 -12.00 5.77
CA LYS A 34 -12.77 -11.64 4.93
C LYS A 34 -12.33 -11.00 3.61
N THR A 35 -11.39 -10.08 3.68
CA THR A 35 -10.91 -9.32 2.53
C THR A 35 -10.14 -10.21 1.55
N ALA A 36 -9.38 -11.18 2.03
CA ALA A 36 -8.68 -12.14 1.18
C ALA A 36 -9.62 -12.99 0.31
N LEU A 37 -10.88 -13.21 0.74
CA LEU A 37 -11.90 -13.89 -0.07
C LEU A 37 -12.28 -13.11 -1.32
N LEU A 38 -12.11 -11.78 -1.32
CA LEU A 38 -12.34 -10.91 -2.47
C LEU A 38 -11.14 -10.93 -3.45
N LYS A 39 -10.05 -11.63 -3.10
CA LYS A 39 -8.87 -11.85 -3.92
C LYS A 39 -8.22 -10.56 -4.45
N PRO A 40 -7.91 -9.58 -3.60
CA PRO A 40 -7.08 -8.45 -4.02
C PRO A 40 -5.69 -8.95 -4.39
N ASP A 41 -5.00 -8.25 -5.31
CA ASP A 41 -3.62 -8.56 -5.65
C ASP A 41 -2.68 -8.32 -4.47
N LEU A 42 -2.93 -7.25 -3.72
CA LEU A 42 -2.24 -6.91 -2.47
C LEU A 42 -3.25 -6.46 -1.40
N VAL A 43 -2.89 -6.67 -0.16
CA VAL A 43 -3.52 -6.03 0.99
C VAL A 43 -2.52 -5.04 1.58
N GLU A 44 -2.87 -3.76 1.54
CA GLU A 44 -2.11 -2.73 2.23
C GLU A 44 -2.44 -2.75 3.72
N MET A 45 -1.42 -2.55 4.57
CA MET A 45 -1.54 -2.57 6.01
C MET A 45 -0.42 -1.78 6.70
N ASP A 46 -0.70 -1.32 7.91
CA ASP A 46 0.17 -0.43 8.66
C ASP A 46 0.83 -1.12 9.85
N VAL A 47 2.14 -0.93 10.00
CA VAL A 47 2.91 -1.46 11.11
C VAL A 47 3.69 -0.37 11.83
N GLN A 48 3.69 -0.43 13.16
CA GLN A 48 4.45 0.45 14.04
C GLN A 48 5.26 -0.36 15.05
N GLU A 49 6.36 0.23 15.54
CA GLU A 49 7.14 -0.34 16.63
C GLU A 49 6.41 -0.15 17.98
N THR A 50 6.58 -1.09 18.88
CA THR A 50 6.08 -1.01 20.26
C THR A 50 7.19 -0.60 21.23
N LYS A 51 6.84 -0.27 22.48
CA LYS A 51 7.77 0.10 23.55
C LYS A 51 8.87 -0.95 23.79
N ASP A 52 8.54 -2.22 23.63
CA ASP A 52 9.46 -3.36 23.82
C ASP A 52 10.11 -3.84 22.51
N GLY A 53 10.07 -2.99 21.48
CA GLY A 53 10.75 -3.25 20.21
C GLY A 53 10.13 -4.37 19.37
N GLN A 54 8.86 -4.68 19.60
CA GLN A 54 8.07 -5.58 18.78
C GLN A 54 7.27 -4.75 17.73
N PHE A 55 6.40 -5.39 16.94
CA PHE A 55 5.66 -4.74 15.88
C PHE A 55 4.17 -5.02 15.98
N VAL A 56 3.38 -3.98 15.87
CA VAL A 56 1.92 -3.98 16.03
C VAL A 56 1.23 -3.40 14.81
N MET A 57 0.03 -3.88 14.52
CA MET A 57 -0.82 -3.40 13.44
C MET A 57 -1.58 -2.14 13.90
N MET A 58 -1.20 -0.96 13.42
CA MET A 58 -1.87 0.29 13.75
C MET A 58 -1.53 1.38 12.74
N HIS A 59 -2.56 2.02 12.16
CA HIS A 59 -2.39 3.18 11.29
C HIS A 59 -2.09 4.45 12.10
N ASP A 60 -2.95 4.74 13.09
CA ASP A 60 -2.92 6.02 13.80
C ASP A 60 -1.71 6.12 14.74
N ALA A 61 -1.15 7.32 14.85
CA ALA A 61 -0.10 7.61 15.83
C ALA A 61 -0.62 7.58 17.27
N ASN A 62 -1.96 7.66 17.47
CA ASN A 62 -2.60 7.65 18.79
C ASN A 62 -3.75 6.64 18.81
N LEU A 63 -3.84 5.87 19.88
CA LEU A 63 -4.82 4.81 20.08
C LEU A 63 -6.23 5.31 20.41
N LYS A 64 -6.42 6.63 20.57
CA LYS A 64 -7.67 7.22 21.09
C LYS A 64 -8.88 6.89 20.22
N GLN A 65 -8.74 6.92 18.91
CA GLN A 65 -9.88 6.71 17.99
C GLN A 65 -10.39 5.27 18.05
N LEU A 66 -9.51 4.28 17.99
CA LEU A 66 -9.90 2.86 17.94
C LEU A 66 -10.06 2.23 19.33
N ALA A 67 -9.18 2.55 20.27
CA ALA A 67 -9.12 1.94 21.59
C ALA A 67 -9.57 2.85 22.74
N GLY A 68 -9.85 4.13 22.49
CA GLY A 68 -10.28 5.09 23.52
C GLY A 68 -9.18 5.51 24.49
N ILE A 69 -7.92 5.20 24.22
CA ILE A 69 -6.77 5.46 25.10
C ILE A 69 -5.87 6.51 24.47
N ASP A 70 -5.58 7.58 25.20
CA ASP A 70 -4.65 8.63 24.76
C ASP A 70 -3.19 8.19 24.99
N ALA A 71 -2.70 7.38 24.11
CA ALA A 71 -1.32 6.85 24.09
C ALA A 71 -0.89 6.53 22.67
N GLN A 72 0.41 6.49 22.43
CA GLN A 72 0.99 6.03 21.17
C GLN A 72 1.35 4.54 21.28
N PRO A 73 1.42 3.79 20.17
CA PRO A 73 1.89 2.39 20.18
C PRO A 73 3.25 2.23 20.87
N GLN A 74 4.15 3.19 20.70
CA GLN A 74 5.50 3.20 21.28
C GLN A 74 5.50 3.42 22.80
N ASP A 75 4.38 3.78 23.42
CA ASP A 75 4.26 3.94 24.87
C ASP A 75 3.92 2.63 25.60
N LEU A 76 3.48 1.61 24.87
CA LEU A 76 2.98 0.34 25.38
C LEU A 76 3.77 -0.85 24.81
N THR A 77 3.88 -1.92 25.59
CA THR A 77 4.43 -3.19 25.11
C THR A 77 3.46 -3.89 24.17
N LEU A 78 3.95 -4.82 23.36
CA LEU A 78 3.10 -5.62 22.47
C LEU A 78 2.01 -6.36 23.26
N ALA A 79 2.34 -6.91 24.43
CA ALA A 79 1.37 -7.60 25.26
C ALA A 79 0.26 -6.67 25.78
N GLU A 80 0.60 -5.46 26.17
CA GLU A 80 -0.38 -4.43 26.55
C GLU A 80 -1.26 -4.05 25.37
N LEU A 81 -0.66 -3.77 24.20
CA LEU A 81 -1.40 -3.39 22.99
C LEU A 81 -2.38 -4.48 22.52
N THR A 82 -1.92 -5.73 22.44
CA THR A 82 -2.77 -6.83 21.97
C THR A 82 -3.83 -7.27 22.99
N SER A 83 -3.77 -6.76 24.24
CA SER A 83 -4.84 -6.91 25.22
C SER A 83 -5.99 -5.92 25.03
N LEU A 84 -5.75 -4.79 24.33
CA LEU A 84 -6.74 -3.75 24.13
C LEU A 84 -7.83 -4.17 23.15
N GLU A 85 -9.07 -3.88 23.51
CA GLU A 85 -10.20 -3.98 22.60
C GLU A 85 -10.32 -2.70 21.76
N ILE A 86 -10.56 -2.89 20.48
CA ILE A 86 -10.81 -1.84 19.50
C ILE A 86 -12.18 -2.04 18.87
N SER A 87 -12.80 -0.95 18.41
CA SER A 87 -14.10 -0.99 17.75
C SER A 87 -14.14 -0.02 16.57
N GLU A 88 -14.70 -0.49 15.47
CA GLU A 88 -14.92 0.25 14.23
C GLU A 88 -16.00 -0.45 13.40
N ASN A 89 -16.79 0.31 12.65
CA ASN A 89 -17.79 -0.24 11.73
C ASN A 89 -18.77 -1.25 12.36
N GLY A 90 -19.04 -1.14 13.66
CA GLY A 90 -19.92 -2.07 14.39
C GLY A 90 -19.24 -3.39 14.80
N TYR A 91 -17.98 -3.56 14.52
CA TYR A 91 -17.17 -4.72 14.93
C TYR A 91 -16.37 -4.42 16.20
N ARG A 92 -16.00 -5.47 16.91
CA ARG A 92 -15.05 -5.45 18.02
C ARG A 92 -14.01 -6.54 17.83
N ALA A 93 -12.77 -6.19 18.11
CA ALA A 93 -11.62 -7.10 18.06
C ALA A 93 -10.54 -6.62 19.01
N LYS A 94 -9.49 -7.41 19.17
CA LYS A 94 -8.25 -6.96 19.79
C LYS A 94 -7.30 -6.40 18.72
N ILE A 95 -6.38 -5.52 19.14
CA ILE A 95 -5.28 -5.10 18.26
C ILE A 95 -4.46 -6.32 17.87
N SER A 96 -4.17 -6.49 16.59
CA SER A 96 -3.37 -7.59 16.07
C SER A 96 -1.88 -7.29 16.20
N SER A 97 -1.08 -8.30 16.55
CA SER A 97 0.37 -8.23 16.37
C SER A 97 0.71 -8.31 14.86
N PHE A 98 1.86 -7.74 14.48
CA PHE A 98 2.34 -7.93 13.10
C PHE A 98 2.68 -9.41 12.82
N ASP A 99 3.23 -10.14 13.79
CA ASP A 99 3.51 -11.58 13.65
C ASP A 99 2.27 -12.39 13.30
N ASP A 100 1.15 -12.17 13.98
CA ASP A 100 -0.09 -12.90 13.72
C ASP A 100 -0.67 -12.55 12.34
N TYR A 101 -0.74 -11.25 12.03
CA TYR A 101 -1.23 -10.77 10.74
C TYR A 101 -0.39 -11.29 9.58
N PHE A 102 0.92 -11.16 9.68
CA PHE A 102 1.87 -11.61 8.66
C PHE A 102 1.83 -13.12 8.46
N THR A 103 1.77 -13.88 9.56
CA THR A 103 1.63 -15.33 9.51
C THR A 103 0.33 -15.74 8.84
N ARG A 104 -0.77 -15.07 9.20
CA ARG A 104 -2.07 -15.38 8.61
C ARG A 104 -2.14 -15.03 7.12
N ALA A 105 -1.60 -13.89 6.72
CA ALA A 105 -1.51 -13.53 5.31
C ALA A 105 -0.74 -14.59 4.51
N ASN A 106 0.38 -15.07 5.02
CA ASN A 106 1.17 -16.12 4.37
C ASN A 106 0.40 -17.45 4.26
N GLN A 107 -0.35 -17.84 5.30
CA GLN A 107 -1.20 -19.04 5.26
C GLN A 107 -2.32 -18.94 4.21
N LEU A 108 -2.86 -17.74 4.03
CA LEU A 108 -3.89 -17.45 3.02
C LEU A 108 -3.33 -17.31 1.61
N GLY A 109 -2.01 -17.26 1.45
CA GLY A 109 -1.35 -16.92 0.18
C GLY A 109 -1.61 -15.47 -0.25
N GLN A 110 -1.99 -14.59 0.70
CA GLN A 110 -2.27 -13.19 0.45
C GLN A 110 -1.00 -12.36 0.52
N ARG A 111 -0.63 -11.71 -0.59
CA ARG A 111 0.49 -10.76 -0.62
C ARG A 111 0.11 -9.45 0.06
N LEU A 112 1.09 -8.82 0.69
CA LEU A 112 0.94 -7.57 1.44
C LEU A 112 1.73 -6.42 0.79
N LEU A 113 1.19 -5.22 0.92
CA LEU A 113 1.91 -3.95 0.81
C LEU A 113 2.05 -3.39 2.24
N ILE A 114 3.24 -3.55 2.81
CA ILE A 114 3.51 -3.28 4.23
C ILE A 114 3.95 -1.84 4.38
N GLU A 115 3.10 -0.98 4.95
CA GLU A 115 3.48 0.37 5.30
C GLU A 115 4.22 0.40 6.63
N ILE A 116 5.49 0.77 6.59
CA ILE A 116 6.27 1.03 7.80
C ILE A 116 6.04 2.47 8.21
N LYS A 117 5.32 2.66 9.32
CA LYS A 117 5.14 3.96 9.94
C LYS A 117 6.26 4.25 10.93
N THR A 118 6.75 5.48 10.92
CA THR A 118 7.83 5.92 11.78
C THR A 118 7.37 6.95 12.79
N SER A 119 8.01 6.95 13.95
CA SER A 119 7.79 7.88 15.04
C SER A 119 9.15 8.37 15.59
N ASN A 120 9.16 9.54 16.19
CA ASN A 120 10.35 10.04 16.89
C ASN A 120 10.69 9.24 18.17
N LYS A 121 9.81 8.33 18.58
CA LYS A 121 10.01 7.41 19.71
C LYS A 121 10.55 6.04 19.30
N ASP A 122 10.65 5.77 18.01
CA ASP A 122 11.16 4.50 17.52
C ASP A 122 12.64 4.33 17.89
N SER A 123 13.03 3.09 18.08
CA SER A 123 14.43 2.76 18.32
C SER A 123 15.28 2.94 17.05
N LYS A 124 16.53 3.31 17.22
CA LYS A 124 17.43 3.59 16.09
C LYS A 124 17.68 2.38 15.20
N ASP A 125 17.54 1.19 15.75
CA ASP A 125 17.73 -0.11 15.07
C ASP A 125 16.41 -0.77 14.64
N MET A 126 15.29 -0.05 14.70
CA MET A 126 13.97 -0.59 14.36
C MET A 126 13.96 -1.32 13.02
N MET A 127 14.42 -0.69 11.96
CA MET A 127 14.42 -1.28 10.63
C MET A 127 15.41 -2.44 10.47
N GLU A 128 16.55 -2.37 11.13
CA GLU A 128 17.52 -3.49 11.14
C GLU A 128 16.87 -4.74 11.75
N ARG A 129 16.19 -4.59 12.90
CA ARG A 129 15.48 -5.68 13.57
C ARG A 129 14.29 -6.18 12.75
N PHE A 130 13.52 -5.26 12.15
CA PHE A 130 12.39 -5.61 11.27
C PHE A 130 12.86 -6.46 10.09
N LEU A 131 13.85 -5.98 9.35
CA LEU A 131 14.37 -6.68 8.17
C LEU A 131 15.08 -7.98 8.53
N SER A 132 15.84 -8.01 9.64
CA SER A 132 16.45 -9.23 10.14
C SER A 132 15.42 -10.32 10.47
N LYS A 133 14.29 -9.94 11.04
CA LYS A 133 13.22 -10.88 11.44
C LYS A 133 12.34 -11.33 10.27
N TYR A 134 11.98 -10.39 9.39
CA TYR A 134 10.93 -10.61 8.37
C TYR A 134 11.44 -10.59 6.93
N GLY A 135 12.58 -9.98 6.65
CA GLY A 135 13.03 -9.66 5.29
C GLY A 135 13.09 -10.86 4.34
N VAL A 136 13.60 -12.02 4.83
CA VAL A 136 13.64 -13.25 4.02
C VAL A 136 12.22 -13.70 3.64
N LYS A 137 11.28 -13.70 4.59
CA LYS A 137 9.89 -14.10 4.33
C LYS A 137 9.17 -13.08 3.44
N ILE A 138 9.42 -11.77 3.62
CA ILE A 138 8.89 -10.71 2.74
C ILE A 138 9.26 -11.00 1.28
N LYS A 139 10.52 -11.33 1.03
CA LYS A 139 10.98 -11.70 -0.31
C LYS A 139 10.36 -13.00 -0.82
N VAL A 140 10.39 -14.06 -0.02
CA VAL A 140 9.89 -15.41 -0.41
C VAL A 140 8.40 -15.38 -0.73
N TYR A 141 7.60 -14.68 0.05
CA TYR A 141 6.16 -14.55 -0.17
C TYR A 141 5.77 -13.36 -1.07
N GLN A 142 6.76 -12.68 -1.66
CA GLN A 142 6.56 -11.59 -2.61
C GLN A 142 5.75 -10.42 -2.05
N HIS A 143 5.91 -10.12 -0.76
CA HIS A 143 5.37 -8.90 -0.18
C HIS A 143 6.15 -7.68 -0.67
N GLN A 144 5.55 -6.52 -0.51
CA GLN A 144 6.12 -5.24 -0.87
C GLN A 144 6.14 -4.32 0.37
N ILE A 145 7.00 -3.32 0.37
CA ILE A 145 7.12 -2.36 1.47
C ILE A 145 6.85 -0.96 0.93
N GLN A 146 6.17 -0.14 1.73
CA GLN A 146 6.04 1.29 1.48
C GLN A 146 6.30 2.09 2.75
N SER A 147 6.66 3.36 2.61
CA SER A 147 6.78 4.30 3.73
C SER A 147 6.79 5.74 3.26
N LEU A 148 6.30 6.65 4.11
CA LEU A 148 6.50 8.10 4.02
C LEU A 148 7.94 8.50 4.40
N ASP A 149 8.64 7.65 5.13
CA ASP A 149 10.02 7.90 5.54
C ASP A 149 10.99 7.33 4.51
N TYR A 150 11.71 8.22 3.81
CA TYR A 150 12.70 7.81 2.82
C TYR A 150 13.84 6.97 3.42
N GLN A 151 14.17 7.16 4.70
CA GLN A 151 15.21 6.36 5.35
C GLN A 151 14.82 4.88 5.46
N VAL A 152 13.53 4.60 5.66
CA VAL A 152 12.99 3.22 5.60
C VAL A 152 13.23 2.61 4.22
N ILE A 153 12.88 3.34 3.16
CA ILE A 153 13.08 2.89 1.78
C ILE A 153 14.57 2.63 1.49
N ASP A 154 15.45 3.54 1.89
CA ASP A 154 16.90 3.39 1.70
C ASP A 154 17.44 2.14 2.43
N GLN A 155 16.95 1.84 3.63
CA GLN A 155 17.33 0.64 4.38
C GLN A 155 16.82 -0.65 3.73
N VAL A 156 15.59 -0.67 3.21
CA VAL A 156 15.04 -1.81 2.45
C VAL A 156 15.89 -2.10 1.22
N VAL A 157 16.21 -1.06 0.43
CA VAL A 157 17.01 -1.21 -0.79
C VAL A 157 18.45 -1.68 -0.47
N LYS A 158 19.02 -1.20 0.63
CA LYS A 158 20.34 -1.66 1.11
C LYS A 158 20.32 -3.11 1.59
N TYR A 159 19.23 -3.53 2.24
CA TYR A 159 19.07 -4.90 2.70
C TYR A 159 18.94 -5.88 1.51
N ASP A 160 17.99 -5.64 0.63
CA ASP A 160 17.77 -6.40 -0.61
C ASP A 160 16.97 -5.57 -1.62
N SER A 161 17.64 -5.11 -2.68
CA SER A 161 17.00 -4.30 -3.72
C SER A 161 15.96 -5.05 -4.57
N SER A 162 15.85 -6.36 -4.41
CA SER A 162 14.81 -7.16 -5.08
C SER A 162 13.47 -7.14 -4.35
N ILE A 163 13.41 -6.65 -3.11
CA ILE A 163 12.14 -6.40 -2.41
C ILE A 163 11.52 -5.13 -3.00
N PRO A 164 10.33 -5.21 -3.64
CA PRO A 164 9.70 -4.02 -4.18
C PRO A 164 9.39 -3.03 -3.06
N SER A 165 9.84 -1.79 -3.22
CA SER A 165 9.65 -0.72 -2.24
C SER A 165 9.08 0.52 -2.91
N PHE A 166 8.16 1.19 -2.21
CA PHE A 166 7.43 2.36 -2.71
C PHE A 166 7.57 3.51 -1.74
N PHE A 167 7.97 4.68 -2.26
CA PHE A 167 8.03 5.89 -1.48
C PHE A 167 6.66 6.58 -1.54
N ILE A 168 6.05 6.80 -0.37
CA ILE A 168 4.75 7.47 -0.28
C ILE A 168 4.98 8.97 -0.38
N LEU A 169 4.34 9.59 -1.37
CA LEU A 169 4.31 11.03 -1.56
C LEU A 169 2.86 11.52 -1.47
N PRO A 170 2.50 12.28 -0.42
CA PRO A 170 1.14 12.79 -0.28
C PRO A 170 0.80 13.87 -1.31
N TYR A 171 1.82 14.53 -1.89
CA TYR A 171 1.61 15.64 -2.84
C TYR A 171 2.62 15.60 -3.98
N ASN A 172 2.17 15.96 -5.20
CA ASN A 172 3.00 16.13 -6.39
C ASN A 172 3.69 17.50 -6.40
N THR A 173 4.59 17.77 -5.46
CA THR A 173 5.32 19.03 -5.39
C THR A 173 6.73 18.95 -5.97
N ILE A 174 7.36 17.80 -5.88
CA ILE A 174 8.74 17.55 -6.35
C ILE A 174 8.81 16.11 -6.85
N PHE A 175 9.53 15.88 -7.95
CA PHE A 175 9.89 14.55 -8.40
C PHE A 175 11.22 14.14 -7.73
N PRO A 176 11.19 13.45 -6.58
CA PRO A 176 12.42 13.07 -5.90
C PRO A 176 13.09 11.92 -6.66
N ARG A 177 14.40 11.98 -6.78
CA ARG A 177 15.17 10.81 -7.23
C ARG A 177 15.20 9.79 -6.09
N THR A 178 14.69 8.59 -6.34
CA THR A 178 14.70 7.51 -5.36
C THR A 178 15.23 6.21 -5.95
N LYS A 179 15.77 5.36 -5.08
CA LYS A 179 16.13 3.98 -5.39
C LYS A 179 14.93 3.02 -5.23
N ALA A 180 13.81 3.50 -4.75
CA ALA A 180 12.58 2.72 -4.64
C ALA A 180 12.11 2.18 -5.99
N SER A 181 11.34 1.10 -5.99
CA SER A 181 10.72 0.52 -7.18
C SER A 181 9.66 1.42 -7.79
N GLY A 182 9.09 2.32 -6.99
CA GLY A 182 8.03 3.22 -7.42
C GLY A 182 7.57 4.17 -6.31
N TYR A 183 6.41 4.75 -6.55
CA TYR A 183 5.76 5.71 -5.67
C TYR A 183 4.34 5.28 -5.34
N THR A 184 3.87 5.65 -4.15
CA THR A 184 2.46 5.60 -3.77
C THR A 184 2.00 7.04 -3.53
N MET A 185 0.97 7.50 -4.27
CA MET A 185 0.59 8.91 -4.30
C MET A 185 -0.91 9.12 -4.12
N GLU A 186 -1.28 10.25 -3.58
CA GLU A 186 -2.66 10.72 -3.52
C GLU A 186 -3.14 11.07 -4.94
N TYR A 187 -4.27 10.47 -5.39
CA TYR A 187 -4.72 10.47 -6.78
C TYR A 187 -5.10 11.86 -7.31
N SER A 188 -5.56 12.77 -6.45
CA SER A 188 -5.99 14.10 -6.88
C SER A 188 -4.81 14.97 -7.37
N THR A 189 -3.60 14.64 -6.91
CA THR A 189 -2.36 15.36 -7.27
C THR A 189 -1.71 14.83 -8.55
N LEU A 190 -2.18 13.70 -9.08
CA LEU A 190 -1.61 13.08 -10.27
C LEU A 190 -2.04 13.78 -11.55
N ASP A 191 -1.09 13.97 -12.45
CA ASP A 191 -1.28 14.44 -13.82
C ASP A 191 -0.41 13.65 -14.82
N ASP A 192 -0.68 13.83 -16.12
CA ASP A 192 0.04 13.14 -17.18
C ASP A 192 1.54 13.44 -17.17
N ASN A 193 1.94 14.66 -16.82
CA ASN A 193 3.36 15.05 -16.77
C ASN A 193 4.12 14.24 -15.71
N PHE A 194 3.52 14.06 -14.53
CA PHE A 194 4.14 13.28 -13.47
C PHE A 194 4.24 11.81 -13.85
N VAL A 195 3.15 11.24 -14.37
CA VAL A 195 3.09 9.83 -14.78
C VAL A 195 4.08 9.53 -15.90
N ASN A 196 4.21 10.42 -16.90
CA ASN A 196 5.18 10.27 -17.99
C ASN A 196 6.63 10.25 -17.48
N LYS A 197 6.98 11.13 -16.51
CA LYS A 197 8.30 11.12 -15.87
C LYS A 197 8.60 9.82 -15.12
N LEU A 198 7.56 9.20 -14.52
CA LEU A 198 7.71 7.91 -13.85
C LEU A 198 8.05 6.81 -14.86
N TRP A 199 7.36 6.77 -15.99
CA TRP A 199 7.63 5.78 -17.04
C TRP A 199 9.02 5.95 -17.64
N GLU A 200 9.45 7.18 -17.91
CA GLU A 200 10.83 7.47 -18.36
C GLU A 200 11.89 6.98 -17.38
N SER A 201 11.54 6.89 -16.08
CA SER A 201 12.42 6.47 -15.00
C SER A 201 12.28 4.98 -14.64
N ASP A 202 11.46 4.21 -15.37
CA ASP A 202 11.13 2.80 -15.07
C ASP A 202 10.61 2.62 -13.62
N LYS A 203 9.75 3.56 -13.17
CA LYS A 203 9.15 3.56 -11.85
C LYS A 203 7.67 3.20 -11.92
N ARG A 204 7.21 2.38 -10.96
CA ARG A 204 5.80 2.03 -10.80
C ARG A 204 5.07 3.08 -9.97
N LEU A 205 3.75 3.13 -10.14
CA LEU A 205 2.88 4.06 -9.45
C LEU A 205 1.66 3.33 -8.89
N TYR A 206 1.49 3.44 -7.57
CA TYR A 206 0.22 3.15 -6.90
C TYR A 206 -0.44 4.45 -6.50
N ASP A 207 -1.76 4.52 -6.54
CA ASP A 207 -2.49 5.68 -6.04
C ASP A 207 -3.54 5.32 -4.98
N TRP A 208 -3.95 6.30 -4.18
CA TRP A 208 -4.84 6.18 -3.04
C TRP A 208 -5.62 7.48 -2.78
N THR A 209 -6.78 7.45 -2.14
CA THR A 209 -7.64 6.29 -1.95
C THR A 209 -8.71 6.32 -3.03
N ILE A 210 -8.86 5.27 -3.81
CA ILE A 210 -9.70 5.21 -5.01
C ILE A 210 -11.03 4.56 -4.63
N ASN A 211 -12.08 5.37 -4.43
CA ASN A 211 -13.35 4.92 -3.84
C ASN A 211 -14.60 5.27 -4.66
N ASP A 212 -14.43 5.86 -5.82
CA ASP A 212 -15.54 6.25 -6.72
C ASP A 212 -15.18 6.04 -8.19
N GLU A 213 -16.20 6.00 -9.05
CA GLU A 213 -16.04 5.74 -10.48
C GLU A 213 -15.15 6.79 -11.17
N ASP A 214 -15.25 8.07 -10.81
CA ASP A 214 -14.47 9.15 -11.44
C ASP A 214 -12.99 9.00 -11.13
N SER A 215 -12.63 8.70 -9.89
CA SER A 215 -11.23 8.44 -9.51
C SER A 215 -10.69 7.17 -10.16
N ILE A 216 -11.50 6.10 -10.27
CA ILE A 216 -11.11 4.87 -10.97
C ILE A 216 -10.83 5.16 -12.44
N VAL A 217 -11.72 5.84 -13.13
CA VAL A 217 -11.56 6.18 -14.56
C VAL A 217 -10.34 7.08 -14.76
N LYS A 218 -10.14 8.09 -13.90
CA LYS A 218 -8.95 8.95 -13.96
C LYS A 218 -7.67 8.14 -13.81
N SER A 219 -7.56 7.33 -12.75
CA SER A 219 -6.37 6.52 -12.46
C SER A 219 -6.08 5.49 -13.54
N PHE A 220 -7.14 4.84 -14.06
CA PHE A 220 -7.02 3.91 -15.18
C PHE A 220 -6.48 4.59 -16.44
N ARG A 221 -7.00 5.78 -16.78
CA ARG A 221 -6.54 6.56 -17.93
C ARG A 221 -5.11 7.09 -17.76
N LEU A 222 -4.71 7.47 -16.56
CA LEU A 222 -3.34 7.86 -16.26
C LEU A 222 -2.36 6.68 -16.38
N GLY A 223 -2.84 5.43 -16.31
CA GLY A 223 -2.02 4.22 -16.41
C GLY A 223 -1.26 3.93 -15.13
N VAL A 224 -1.89 4.12 -13.96
CA VAL A 224 -1.32 3.68 -12.70
C VAL A 224 -1.14 2.15 -12.68
N ASP A 225 -0.18 1.67 -11.94
CA ASP A 225 0.11 0.24 -11.82
C ASP A 225 -0.75 -0.45 -10.77
N GLY A 226 -1.31 0.29 -9.83
CA GLY A 226 -2.19 -0.26 -8.80
C GLY A 226 -3.04 0.82 -8.14
N MET A 227 -4.25 0.42 -7.70
CA MET A 227 -5.23 1.27 -7.03
C MET A 227 -5.47 0.77 -5.62
N ILE A 228 -5.20 1.61 -4.62
CA ILE A 228 -5.50 1.36 -3.20
C ILE A 228 -6.90 1.87 -2.91
N THR A 229 -7.77 0.99 -2.41
CA THR A 229 -9.21 1.27 -2.27
C THR A 229 -9.81 0.70 -0.99
N ASP A 230 -10.85 1.38 -0.49
CA ASP A 230 -11.76 0.87 0.54
C ASP A 230 -12.92 0.05 -0.05
N ASP A 231 -13.03 -0.05 -1.40
CA ASP A 231 -14.07 -0.79 -2.09
C ASP A 231 -13.50 -1.65 -3.24
N LEU A 232 -13.03 -2.85 -2.90
CA LEU A 232 -12.45 -3.77 -3.86
C LEU A 232 -13.41 -4.19 -4.97
N GLU A 233 -14.68 -4.45 -4.64
CA GLU A 233 -15.66 -4.92 -5.63
C GLU A 233 -15.94 -3.84 -6.68
N LEU A 234 -16.05 -2.58 -6.24
CA LEU A 234 -16.21 -1.45 -7.16
C LEU A 234 -15.03 -1.34 -8.11
N VAL A 235 -13.81 -1.31 -7.57
CA VAL A 235 -12.60 -1.16 -8.38
C VAL A 235 -12.40 -2.34 -9.32
N GLN A 236 -12.55 -3.57 -8.85
CA GLN A 236 -12.41 -4.78 -9.67
C GLN A 236 -13.43 -4.82 -10.82
N THR A 237 -14.68 -4.48 -10.54
CA THR A 237 -15.75 -4.43 -11.55
C THR A 237 -15.48 -3.35 -12.59
N SER A 238 -15.15 -2.14 -12.14
CA SER A 238 -14.89 -0.99 -13.03
C SER A 238 -13.66 -1.22 -13.91
N ILE A 239 -12.57 -1.78 -13.38
CA ILE A 239 -11.38 -2.12 -14.18
C ILE A 239 -11.75 -3.14 -15.28
N LYS A 240 -12.56 -4.14 -14.96
CA LYS A 240 -13.00 -5.14 -15.94
C LYS A 240 -13.83 -4.48 -17.03
N GLU A 241 -14.79 -3.64 -16.68
CA GLU A 241 -15.64 -2.92 -17.64
C GLU A 241 -14.81 -2.00 -18.53
N LEU A 242 -13.88 -1.23 -17.97
CA LEU A 242 -13.01 -0.34 -18.73
C LEU A 242 -12.08 -1.11 -19.69
N LYS A 243 -11.59 -2.28 -19.28
CA LYS A 243 -10.75 -3.14 -20.13
C LYS A 243 -11.53 -3.73 -21.29
N ASP A 244 -12.78 -4.09 -21.07
CA ASP A 244 -13.65 -4.72 -22.09
C ASP A 244 -14.33 -3.66 -22.99
N ASP A 245 -14.13 -2.35 -22.72
CA ASP A 245 -14.66 -1.26 -23.54
C ASP A 245 -14.03 -1.28 -24.94
N PRO A 246 -14.83 -1.29 -26.02
CA PRO A 246 -14.31 -1.24 -27.41
C PRO A 246 -13.47 0.02 -27.68
N ASP A 247 -13.67 1.10 -26.95
CA ASP A 247 -12.89 2.34 -27.06
C ASP A 247 -11.56 2.29 -26.30
N TYR A 248 -11.31 1.24 -25.52
CA TYR A 248 -10.08 1.09 -24.75
C TYR A 248 -8.82 1.10 -25.64
N THR A 249 -8.85 0.40 -26.78
CA THR A 249 -7.74 0.39 -27.75
C THR A 249 -7.48 1.79 -28.32
N THR A 250 -8.54 2.55 -28.58
CA THR A 250 -8.45 3.95 -29.05
C THR A 250 -7.83 4.85 -27.98
N LEU A 251 -8.18 4.65 -26.74
CA LEU A 251 -7.62 5.36 -25.58
C LEU A 251 -6.12 5.10 -25.43
N LEU A 252 -5.69 3.83 -25.55
CA LEU A 252 -4.28 3.44 -25.53
C LEU A 252 -3.50 4.03 -26.69
N LEU A 253 -4.11 4.02 -27.89
CA LEU A 253 -3.49 4.59 -29.09
C LEU A 253 -3.29 6.10 -28.94
N ASN A 254 -4.28 6.84 -28.47
CA ASN A 254 -4.18 8.26 -28.23
C ASN A 254 -3.08 8.60 -27.21
N LYS A 255 -3.01 7.84 -26.14
CA LYS A 255 -1.95 7.98 -25.13
C LYS A 255 -0.55 7.73 -25.70
N PHE A 256 -0.40 6.72 -26.55
CA PHE A 256 0.83 6.45 -27.28
C PHE A 256 1.22 7.58 -28.24
N LEU A 257 0.25 8.15 -28.96
CA LEU A 257 0.48 9.28 -29.87
C LEU A 257 0.87 10.56 -29.11
N ASP A 258 0.29 10.80 -27.95
CA ASP A 258 0.65 11.93 -27.10
C ASP A 258 2.11 11.83 -26.63
N LEU A 259 2.58 10.64 -26.25
CA LEU A 259 3.98 10.40 -25.90
C LEU A 259 4.96 10.67 -27.05
N LEU A 260 4.56 10.33 -28.28
CA LEU A 260 5.39 10.58 -29.48
C LEU A 260 5.48 12.07 -29.84
N ASN A 261 4.48 12.87 -29.49
CA ASN A 261 4.45 14.31 -29.76
C ASN A 261 5.22 15.16 -28.74
N PHE A 262 5.66 14.56 -27.62
CA PHE A 262 6.49 15.20 -26.59
C PHE A 262 7.97 14.85 -26.70
N SER A 263 8.37 14.04 -27.68
CA SER A 263 9.76 13.75 -28.02
C SER A 263 10.18 14.57 -29.27
#